data_ddb9b05565385c9365388d8d4133c780
#
_entry.id   ddb9b05565385c9365388d8d4133c780
#
_cell.length_a   1.000
_cell.length_b   1.000
_cell.length_c   1.000
_cell.angle_alpha   90.00
_cell.angle_beta   90.00
_cell.angle_gamma   90.00
#
_symmetry.space_group_name_H-M   'P 1'
#
loop_
_entity.id
_entity.type
_entity.pdbx_description
1 polymer ?
#
loop_
_entity_poly.entity_id
_entity_poly.type
_entity_poly.pdbx_seq_one_letter_code
_entity_poly.pdbx_strand_id
1 'polypeptide(L)'
;GKDTARARMDRLVECRSVPALLAAVVDLGFLEEGDAPDTLEDALRHALDHAVALVQNAVPEPEIYHFLLYKYDCSNLKVALKASILGKDYSELYFRCGTFPVDGLTERLAEEDFTGIPAHMAEAYVEARDTYAKTGEVRVIDLTLDRACFADIADNVEKYSVPRFVRYAAARANLTNLQTAQRLAAGHAAPETASALMKRAYVPGGTLPLALFFAEDGSVRDYEALADVLEDDALRALLTKVLSDRKPPDGAFDNYAYRLFADLRFQAFGVEIPFWFLLIREAEIKNCRLIEAGLYAGLKPEEIRERTRVDYV
;
A
#
# COMPACT_ATOMS: atom_id res chain seq x y z
N GLY A 1 16.22 -18.78 -2.74
CA GLY A 1 17.30 -17.81 -2.77
C GLY A 1 17.12 -16.70 -3.79
N LYS A 2 18.10 -15.77 -3.82
CA LYS A 2 18.13 -14.61 -4.73
C LYS A 2 17.97 -15.00 -6.19
N ASP A 3 18.67 -16.05 -6.64
CA ASP A 3 18.65 -16.51 -8.02
C ASP A 3 17.25 -16.94 -8.45
N THR A 4 16.46 -17.48 -7.52
CA THR A 4 15.09 -17.95 -7.80
C THR A 4 14.10 -16.79 -7.97
N ALA A 5 14.17 -15.76 -7.13
CA ALA A 5 13.27 -14.60 -7.23
C ALA A 5 13.61 -13.75 -8.46
N ARG A 6 14.89 -13.57 -8.75
CA ARG A 6 15.35 -12.86 -9.95
C ARG A 6 14.96 -13.60 -11.24
N ALA A 7 15.18 -14.91 -11.28
CA ALA A 7 14.81 -15.73 -12.43
C ALA A 7 13.30 -15.73 -12.67
N ARG A 8 12.48 -15.73 -11.60
CA ARG A 8 11.02 -15.57 -11.71
C ARG A 8 10.66 -14.22 -12.33
N MET A 9 11.24 -13.14 -11.82
CA MET A 9 11.00 -11.80 -12.34
C MET A 9 11.40 -11.67 -13.82
N ASP A 10 12.58 -12.19 -14.20
CA ASP A 10 13.03 -12.17 -15.58
C ASP A 10 12.04 -12.91 -16.49
N ARG A 11 11.53 -14.08 -16.06
CA ARG A 11 10.52 -14.85 -16.80
C ARG A 11 9.22 -14.07 -16.99
N LEU A 12 8.74 -13.34 -15.96
CA LEU A 12 7.53 -12.54 -16.05
C LEU A 12 7.70 -11.36 -17.01
N VAL A 13 8.83 -10.64 -16.94
CA VAL A 13 9.11 -9.49 -17.81
C VAL A 13 9.25 -9.88 -19.29
N GLU A 14 9.71 -11.09 -19.58
CA GLU A 14 9.85 -11.60 -20.96
C GLU A 14 8.51 -12.00 -21.62
N CYS A 15 7.41 -12.03 -20.87
CA CYS A 15 6.08 -12.27 -21.44
C CYS A 15 5.70 -11.21 -22.48
N ARG A 16 5.09 -11.65 -23.57
CA ARG A 16 4.72 -10.77 -24.71
C ARG A 16 3.22 -10.50 -24.80
N SER A 17 2.43 -11.09 -23.92
CA SER A 17 0.97 -10.89 -23.86
C SER A 17 0.45 -11.16 -22.46
N VAL A 18 -0.71 -10.60 -22.13
CA VAL A 18 -1.37 -10.84 -20.83
C VAL A 18 -1.72 -12.32 -20.61
N PRO A 19 -2.22 -13.07 -21.61
CA PRO A 19 -2.39 -14.52 -21.44
C PRO A 19 -1.10 -15.27 -21.13
N ALA A 20 0.03 -14.90 -21.74
CA ALA A 20 1.32 -15.51 -21.44
C ALA A 20 1.80 -15.14 -20.02
N LEU A 21 1.52 -13.91 -19.56
CA LEU A 21 1.81 -13.47 -18.20
C LEU A 21 0.97 -14.25 -17.19
N LEU A 22 -0.32 -14.43 -17.43
CA LEU A 22 -1.21 -15.24 -16.59
C LEU A 22 -0.70 -16.68 -16.47
N ALA A 23 -0.38 -17.32 -17.60
CA ALA A 23 0.18 -18.67 -17.61
C ALA A 23 1.50 -18.75 -16.80
N ALA A 24 2.38 -17.74 -16.93
CA ALA A 24 3.62 -17.68 -16.17
C ALA A 24 3.39 -17.53 -14.67
N VAL A 25 2.40 -16.74 -14.23
CA VAL A 25 2.00 -16.59 -12.82
C VAL A 25 1.53 -17.93 -12.26
N VAL A 26 0.69 -18.66 -12.98
CA VAL A 26 0.24 -20.02 -12.59
C VAL A 26 1.41 -20.99 -12.48
N ASP A 27 2.24 -21.08 -13.51
CA ASP A 27 3.39 -21.99 -13.57
C ASP A 27 4.45 -21.72 -12.47
N LEU A 28 4.59 -20.48 -12.03
CA LEU A 28 5.56 -20.08 -11.01
C LEU A 28 5.07 -20.34 -9.57
N GLY A 29 3.91 -20.96 -9.39
CA GLY A 29 3.37 -21.36 -8.09
C GLY A 29 2.93 -20.18 -7.23
N PHE A 30 2.34 -19.17 -7.85
CA PHE A 30 1.69 -18.08 -7.12
C PHE A 30 0.36 -18.50 -6.52
N LEU A 31 -0.25 -19.56 -7.07
CA LEU A 31 -1.60 -20.06 -6.75
C LEU A 31 -1.53 -21.42 -6.07
N GLU A 32 -2.64 -21.83 -5.45
CA GLU A 32 -2.82 -23.18 -4.96
C GLU A 32 -3.10 -24.17 -6.11
N GLU A 33 -2.82 -25.44 -5.85
CA GLU A 33 -3.11 -26.50 -6.81
C GLU A 33 -4.64 -26.62 -7.01
N GLY A 34 -5.08 -26.45 -8.24
CA GLY A 34 -6.49 -26.49 -8.61
C GLY A 34 -7.14 -25.13 -8.83
N ASP A 35 -6.48 -24.03 -8.50
CA ASP A 35 -6.94 -22.69 -8.87
C ASP A 35 -6.90 -22.53 -10.40
N ALA A 36 -8.00 -22.04 -10.96
CA ALA A 36 -8.14 -21.76 -12.39
C ALA A 36 -8.70 -20.35 -12.60
N PRO A 37 -7.87 -19.30 -12.40
CA PRO A 37 -8.33 -17.93 -12.53
C PRO A 37 -8.61 -17.58 -14.00
N ASP A 38 -9.70 -16.86 -14.24
CA ASP A 38 -10.09 -16.39 -15.58
C ASP A 38 -9.27 -15.19 -16.04
N THR A 39 -8.81 -14.37 -15.11
CA THR A 39 -8.06 -13.14 -15.37
C THR A 39 -6.76 -13.07 -14.58
N LEU A 40 -5.83 -12.21 -15.05
CA LEU A 40 -4.60 -11.95 -14.29
C LEU A 40 -4.91 -11.34 -12.91
N GLU A 41 -5.88 -10.43 -12.82
CA GLU A 41 -6.23 -9.80 -11.53
C GLU A 41 -6.79 -10.82 -10.55
N ASP A 42 -7.62 -11.77 -10.99
CA ASP A 42 -8.10 -12.88 -10.15
C ASP A 42 -6.95 -13.74 -9.65
N ALA A 43 -6.01 -14.08 -10.55
CA ALA A 43 -4.80 -14.81 -10.18
C ALA A 43 -3.98 -14.09 -9.11
N LEU A 44 -3.79 -12.78 -9.26
CA LEU A 44 -3.02 -11.96 -8.31
C LEU A 44 -3.73 -11.80 -6.96
N ARG A 45 -5.06 -11.72 -6.94
CA ARG A 45 -5.87 -11.71 -5.71
C ARG A 45 -5.75 -13.04 -4.98
N HIS A 46 -5.94 -14.17 -5.66
CA HIS A 46 -5.76 -15.50 -5.08
C HIS A 46 -4.35 -15.69 -4.52
N ALA A 47 -3.32 -15.25 -5.26
CA ALA A 47 -1.93 -15.33 -4.80
C ALA A 47 -1.68 -14.54 -3.51
N LEU A 48 -2.36 -13.39 -3.34
CA LEU A 48 -2.27 -12.58 -2.13
C LEU A 48 -3.00 -13.25 -0.97
N ASP A 49 -4.24 -13.70 -1.19
CA ASP A 49 -5.06 -14.37 -0.17
C ASP A 49 -4.36 -15.64 0.33
N HIS A 50 -3.80 -16.45 -0.57
CA HIS A 50 -3.00 -17.63 -0.23
C HIS A 50 -1.77 -17.26 0.61
N ALA A 51 -1.01 -16.24 0.20
CA ALA A 51 0.18 -15.82 0.95
C ALA A 51 -0.16 -15.38 2.37
N VAL A 52 -1.24 -14.63 2.55
CA VAL A 52 -1.72 -14.19 3.87
C VAL A 52 -2.21 -15.39 4.69
N ALA A 53 -2.99 -16.29 4.10
CA ALA A 53 -3.48 -17.50 4.77
C ALA A 53 -2.33 -18.41 5.25
N LEU A 54 -1.27 -18.56 4.43
CA LEU A 54 -0.07 -19.31 4.82
C LEU A 54 0.57 -18.72 6.08
N VAL A 55 0.72 -17.40 6.15
CA VAL A 55 1.31 -16.74 7.32
C VAL A 55 0.38 -16.86 8.52
N GLN A 56 -0.91 -16.61 8.37
CA GLN A 56 -1.89 -16.71 9.46
C GLN A 56 -1.95 -18.11 10.06
N ASN A 57 -1.82 -19.16 9.23
CA ASN A 57 -1.85 -20.56 9.71
C ASN A 57 -0.50 -21.05 10.26
N ALA A 58 0.61 -20.44 9.84
CA ALA A 58 1.96 -20.88 10.21
C ALA A 58 2.49 -20.26 11.51
N VAL A 59 1.92 -19.13 11.95
CA VAL A 59 2.43 -18.38 13.12
C VAL A 59 1.45 -18.45 14.29
N PRO A 60 1.96 -18.55 15.55
CA PRO A 60 1.09 -18.64 16.74
C PRO A 60 0.29 -17.35 17.01
N GLU A 61 0.81 -16.20 16.64
CA GLU A 61 0.22 -14.87 16.90
C GLU A 61 0.21 -14.04 15.62
N PRO A 62 -0.70 -14.34 14.64
CA PRO A 62 -0.73 -13.69 13.35
C PRO A 62 -1.08 -12.20 13.42
N GLU A 63 -1.70 -11.75 14.50
CA GLU A 63 -2.08 -10.35 14.73
C GLU A 63 -0.87 -9.39 14.71
N ILE A 64 0.34 -9.89 14.95
CA ILE A 64 1.58 -9.12 14.85
C ILE A 64 1.81 -8.56 13.43
N TYR A 65 1.18 -9.16 12.41
CA TYR A 65 1.29 -8.74 11.01
C TYR A 65 0.07 -7.95 10.52
N HIS A 66 -0.94 -7.70 11.35
CA HIS A 66 -2.15 -6.99 10.96
C HIS A 66 -1.87 -5.62 10.37
N PHE A 67 -0.83 -4.91 10.83
CA PHE A 67 -0.43 -3.62 10.27
C PHE A 67 -0.13 -3.66 8.76
N LEU A 68 0.24 -4.81 8.20
CA LEU A 68 0.38 -4.99 6.75
C LEU A 68 -0.97 -5.13 6.04
N LEU A 69 -1.96 -5.66 6.73
CA LEU A 69 -3.26 -6.02 6.16
C LEU A 69 -4.26 -4.87 6.26
N TYR A 70 -4.10 -3.95 7.21
CA TYR A 70 -5.01 -2.82 7.44
C TYR A 70 -5.27 -1.94 6.20
N LYS A 71 -4.33 -1.89 5.26
CA LYS A 71 -4.56 -1.19 3.97
C LYS A 71 -5.65 -1.84 3.12
N TYR A 72 -5.82 -3.18 3.22
CA TYR A 72 -6.89 -3.92 2.54
C TYR A 72 -8.21 -3.69 3.25
N ASP A 73 -8.22 -3.69 4.58
CA ASP A 73 -9.37 -3.34 5.40
C ASP A 73 -9.85 -1.92 5.11
N CYS A 74 -8.93 -0.96 5.07
CA CYS A 74 -9.23 0.42 4.69
C CYS A 74 -9.83 0.53 3.29
N SER A 75 -9.28 -0.22 2.31
CA SER A 75 -9.83 -0.30 0.96
C SER A 75 -11.25 -0.84 0.96
N ASN A 76 -11.51 -1.93 1.71
CA ASN A 76 -12.83 -2.53 1.84
C ASN A 76 -13.86 -1.55 2.42
N LEU A 77 -13.49 -0.82 3.48
CA LEU A 77 -14.36 0.18 4.09
C LEU A 77 -14.67 1.34 3.14
N LYS A 78 -13.68 1.79 2.36
CA LYS A 78 -13.91 2.82 1.32
C LYS A 78 -14.85 2.34 0.23
N VAL A 79 -14.70 1.09 -0.23
CA VAL A 79 -15.58 0.48 -1.23
C VAL A 79 -16.98 0.35 -0.65
N ALA A 80 -17.14 -0.19 0.56
CA ALA A 80 -18.43 -0.37 1.21
C ALA A 80 -19.20 0.96 1.38
N LEU A 81 -18.50 2.02 1.84
CA LEU A 81 -19.14 3.33 2.00
C LEU A 81 -19.56 3.93 0.68
N LYS A 82 -18.69 3.85 -0.35
CA LYS A 82 -19.02 4.34 -1.70
C LYS A 82 -20.14 3.53 -2.35
N ALA A 83 -20.17 2.21 -2.13
CA ALA A 83 -21.25 1.32 -2.57
C ALA A 83 -22.58 1.71 -1.95
N SER A 84 -22.62 1.93 -0.65
CA SER A 84 -23.81 2.40 0.08
C SER A 84 -24.33 3.75 -0.45
N ILE A 85 -23.42 4.70 -0.70
CA ILE A 85 -23.76 6.03 -1.25
C ILE A 85 -24.36 5.92 -2.66
N LEU A 86 -23.81 5.03 -3.50
CA LEU A 86 -24.24 4.87 -4.89
C LEU A 86 -25.43 3.92 -5.03
N GLY A 87 -25.83 3.20 -3.98
CA GLY A 87 -26.87 2.18 -4.00
C GLY A 87 -26.55 1.01 -4.95
N LYS A 88 -25.26 0.64 -5.04
CA LYS A 88 -24.77 -0.44 -5.92
C LYS A 88 -23.95 -1.45 -5.14
N ASP A 89 -23.98 -2.69 -5.59
CA ASP A 89 -23.09 -3.73 -5.08
C ASP A 89 -21.73 -3.64 -5.78
N TYR A 90 -20.68 -3.60 -4.98
CA TYR A 90 -19.28 -3.63 -5.40
C TYR A 90 -18.49 -4.65 -4.58
N SER A 91 -19.15 -5.69 -4.06
CA SER A 91 -18.55 -6.72 -3.22
C SER A 91 -17.42 -7.50 -3.92
N GLU A 92 -17.44 -7.55 -5.25
CA GLU A 92 -16.36 -8.12 -6.06
C GLU A 92 -15.03 -7.36 -5.95
N LEU A 93 -15.07 -6.11 -5.46
CA LEU A 93 -13.87 -5.29 -5.26
C LEU A 93 -13.23 -5.51 -3.88
N TYR A 94 -13.87 -6.24 -2.96
CA TYR A 94 -13.33 -6.47 -1.63
C TYR A 94 -12.10 -7.39 -1.68
N PHE A 95 -11.09 -7.04 -0.87
CA PHE A 95 -9.96 -7.91 -0.57
C PHE A 95 -10.35 -8.86 0.56
N ARG A 96 -10.15 -10.18 0.37
CA ARG A 96 -10.44 -11.20 1.38
C ARG A 96 -9.30 -11.38 2.39
N CYS A 97 -8.10 -10.93 2.04
CA CYS A 97 -6.89 -11.00 2.86
C CYS A 97 -6.81 -9.96 3.98
N GLY A 98 -7.88 -9.23 4.28
CA GLY A 98 -7.95 -8.32 5.42
C GLY A 98 -8.00 -9.01 6.78
N THR A 99 -8.16 -8.22 7.85
CA THR A 99 -8.20 -8.72 9.22
C THR A 99 -9.60 -9.08 9.71
N PHE A 100 -10.63 -8.71 8.95
CA PHE A 100 -12.02 -9.04 9.23
C PHE A 100 -12.74 -9.60 7.98
N PRO A 101 -13.79 -10.42 8.17
CA PRO A 101 -14.53 -10.99 7.06
C PRO A 101 -15.32 -9.93 6.29
N VAL A 102 -15.31 -10.05 4.96
CA VAL A 102 -15.97 -9.09 4.04
C VAL A 102 -17.35 -9.55 3.56
N ASP A 103 -17.71 -10.80 3.78
CA ASP A 103 -19.03 -11.31 3.41
C ASP A 103 -20.12 -10.59 4.23
N GLY A 104 -21.09 -10.00 3.55
CA GLY A 104 -22.12 -9.16 4.17
C GLY A 104 -21.62 -7.87 4.79
N LEU A 105 -20.45 -7.36 4.39
CA LEU A 105 -19.83 -6.18 5.01
C LEU A 105 -20.72 -4.94 4.87
N THR A 106 -21.30 -4.70 3.69
CA THR A 106 -22.16 -3.52 3.46
C THR A 106 -23.39 -3.52 4.36
N GLU A 107 -24.02 -4.67 4.54
CA GLU A 107 -25.18 -4.86 5.42
C GLU A 107 -24.81 -4.67 6.89
N ARG A 108 -23.71 -5.28 7.34
CA ARG A 108 -23.21 -5.12 8.71
C ARG A 108 -22.92 -3.66 9.04
N LEU A 109 -22.27 -2.92 8.13
CA LEU A 109 -21.97 -1.50 8.33
C LEU A 109 -23.24 -0.63 8.32
N ALA A 110 -24.29 -1.00 7.58
CA ALA A 110 -25.59 -0.34 7.60
C ALA A 110 -26.31 -0.55 8.95
N GLU A 111 -26.10 -1.69 9.60
CA GLU A 111 -26.61 -2.03 10.94
C GLU A 111 -25.69 -1.51 12.08
N GLU A 112 -24.64 -0.75 11.73
CA GLU A 112 -23.63 -0.26 12.66
C GLU A 112 -22.88 -1.37 13.41
N ASP A 113 -22.77 -2.57 12.80
CA ASP A 113 -21.95 -3.66 13.33
C ASP A 113 -20.50 -3.51 12.84
N PHE A 114 -19.64 -3.02 13.72
CA PHE A 114 -18.21 -2.84 13.52
C PHE A 114 -17.35 -3.96 14.14
N THR A 115 -17.97 -5.10 14.48
CA THR A 115 -17.27 -6.23 15.12
C THR A 115 -16.08 -6.70 14.28
N GLY A 116 -14.89 -6.70 14.89
CA GLY A 116 -13.62 -7.10 14.26
C GLY A 116 -12.95 -6.02 13.41
N ILE A 117 -13.60 -4.88 13.17
CA ILE A 117 -12.98 -3.76 12.44
C ILE A 117 -12.04 -3.01 13.39
N PRO A 118 -10.81 -2.64 12.97
CA PRO A 118 -9.88 -1.86 13.78
C PRO A 118 -10.50 -0.54 14.26
N ALA A 119 -10.16 -0.14 15.50
CA ALA A 119 -10.91 0.87 16.23
C ALA A 119 -10.95 2.24 15.54
N HIS A 120 -9.80 2.74 15.09
CA HIS A 120 -9.74 4.03 14.41
C HIS A 120 -10.50 4.01 13.08
N MET A 121 -10.40 2.91 12.32
CA MET A 121 -11.14 2.77 11.05
C MET A 121 -12.66 2.65 11.27
N ALA A 122 -13.12 1.99 12.34
CA ALA A 122 -14.54 1.91 12.69
C ALA A 122 -15.11 3.31 12.99
N GLU A 123 -14.44 4.10 13.83
CA GLU A 123 -14.82 5.48 14.13
C GLU A 123 -14.78 6.36 12.88
N ALA A 124 -13.73 6.24 12.10
CA ALA A 124 -13.53 7.00 10.86
C ALA A 124 -14.58 6.70 9.79
N TYR A 125 -15.10 5.47 9.72
CA TYR A 125 -16.18 5.12 8.81
C TYR A 125 -17.45 5.94 9.11
N VAL A 126 -17.84 6.03 10.37
CA VAL A 126 -18.99 6.84 10.81
C VAL A 126 -18.74 8.32 10.54
N GLU A 127 -17.55 8.84 10.90
CA GLU A 127 -17.17 10.24 10.64
C GLU A 127 -17.23 10.57 9.14
N ALA A 128 -16.67 9.71 8.29
CA ALA A 128 -16.64 9.89 6.84
C ALA A 128 -18.06 9.88 6.24
N ARG A 129 -18.91 8.93 6.66
CA ARG A 129 -20.31 8.83 6.26
C ARG A 129 -21.08 10.12 6.61
N ASP A 130 -20.99 10.55 7.86
CA ASP A 130 -21.72 11.70 8.36
C ASP A 130 -21.23 13.02 7.77
N THR A 131 -19.92 13.14 7.55
CA THR A 131 -19.34 14.32 6.90
C THR A 131 -19.71 14.36 5.41
N TYR A 132 -19.67 13.23 4.71
CA TYR A 132 -20.14 13.16 3.33
C TYR A 132 -21.63 13.55 3.22
N ALA A 133 -22.47 13.05 4.11
CA ALA A 133 -23.90 13.37 4.12
C ALA A 133 -24.17 14.89 4.25
N LYS A 134 -23.30 15.62 4.98
CA LYS A 134 -23.40 17.07 5.17
C LYS A 134 -22.80 17.89 4.04
N THR A 135 -21.72 17.40 3.42
CA THR A 135 -20.90 18.20 2.48
C THR A 135 -21.00 17.76 1.03
N GLY A 136 -21.36 16.52 0.76
CA GLY A 136 -21.28 15.88 -0.57
C GLY A 136 -19.86 15.68 -1.07
N GLU A 137 -18.83 15.93 -0.25
CA GLU A 137 -17.42 15.87 -0.65
C GLU A 137 -16.88 14.43 -0.58
N VAL A 138 -16.82 13.73 -1.72
CA VAL A 138 -16.36 12.33 -1.79
C VAL A 138 -14.93 12.15 -1.23
N ARG A 139 -14.05 13.13 -1.41
CA ARG A 139 -12.66 13.11 -0.94
C ARG A 139 -12.55 12.90 0.56
N VAL A 140 -13.53 13.33 1.33
CA VAL A 140 -13.59 13.13 2.78
C VAL A 140 -13.46 11.66 3.16
N ILE A 141 -14.09 10.77 2.39
CA ILE A 141 -14.06 9.32 2.64
C ILE A 141 -12.62 8.80 2.63
N ASP A 142 -11.88 9.14 1.56
CA ASP A 142 -10.52 8.66 1.41
C ASP A 142 -9.59 9.24 2.48
N LEU A 143 -9.66 10.56 2.72
CA LEU A 143 -8.78 11.23 3.68
C LEU A 143 -9.00 10.75 5.13
N THR A 144 -10.26 10.59 5.54
CA THR A 144 -10.59 10.18 6.91
C THR A 144 -10.19 8.72 7.16
N LEU A 145 -10.51 7.81 6.24
CA LEU A 145 -10.16 6.40 6.36
C LEU A 145 -8.66 6.13 6.21
N ASP A 146 -7.94 6.84 5.32
CA ASP A 146 -6.49 6.69 5.22
C ASP A 146 -5.78 7.10 6.51
N ARG A 147 -6.19 8.22 7.11
CA ARG A 147 -5.63 8.68 8.38
C ARG A 147 -5.87 7.68 9.51
N ALA A 148 -7.08 7.12 9.60
CA ALA A 148 -7.43 6.11 10.59
C ALA A 148 -6.67 4.79 10.37
N CYS A 149 -6.52 4.35 9.13
CA CYS A 149 -5.71 3.18 8.78
C CYS A 149 -4.27 3.31 9.31
N PHE A 150 -3.63 4.46 9.12
CA PHE A 150 -2.28 4.69 9.65
C PHE A 150 -2.24 4.81 11.18
N ALA A 151 -3.32 5.25 11.83
CA ALA A 151 -3.44 5.22 13.28
C ALA A 151 -3.50 3.77 13.80
N ASP A 152 -4.36 2.94 13.23
CA ASP A 152 -4.44 1.51 13.58
C ASP A 152 -3.11 0.77 13.29
N ILE A 153 -2.41 1.11 12.20
CA ILE A 153 -1.06 0.60 11.91
C ILE A 153 -0.08 0.99 13.03
N ALA A 154 -0.07 2.26 13.45
CA ALA A 154 0.82 2.75 14.50
C ALA A 154 0.56 2.02 15.84
N ASP A 155 -0.71 1.88 16.23
CA ASP A 155 -1.10 1.18 17.45
C ASP A 155 -0.69 -0.31 17.41
N ASN A 156 -0.88 -0.97 16.27
CA ASN A 156 -0.50 -2.38 16.13
C ASN A 156 1.01 -2.58 16.27
N VAL A 157 1.84 -1.78 15.58
CA VAL A 157 3.29 -1.93 15.67
C VAL A 157 3.84 -1.51 17.03
N GLU A 158 3.21 -0.55 17.71
CA GLU A 158 3.54 -0.15 19.09
C GLU A 158 3.23 -1.27 20.07
N LYS A 159 2.05 -1.87 19.97
CA LYS A 159 1.62 -3.00 20.80
C LYS A 159 2.63 -4.15 20.81
N TYR A 160 3.12 -4.53 19.64
CA TYR A 160 4.07 -5.64 19.52
C TYR A 160 5.53 -5.22 19.63
N SER A 161 5.85 -3.95 19.45
CA SER A 161 7.17 -3.32 19.67
C SER A 161 8.33 -4.02 18.96
N VAL A 162 8.10 -4.62 17.78
CA VAL A 162 9.18 -5.17 16.95
C VAL A 162 9.89 -4.02 16.23
N PRO A 163 11.16 -3.75 16.52
CA PRO A 163 11.82 -2.51 16.05
C PRO A 163 11.79 -2.32 14.52
N ARG A 164 11.88 -3.42 13.75
CA ARG A 164 11.83 -3.37 12.28
C ARG A 164 10.44 -3.03 11.76
N PHE A 165 9.39 -3.53 12.42
CA PHE A 165 8.00 -3.22 12.02
C PHE A 165 7.66 -1.77 12.31
N VAL A 166 8.10 -1.26 13.47
CA VAL A 166 7.97 0.17 13.81
C VAL A 166 8.66 1.05 12.76
N ARG A 167 9.91 0.71 12.39
CA ARG A 167 10.66 1.45 11.35
C ARG A 167 9.97 1.39 9.99
N TYR A 168 9.44 0.23 9.61
CA TYR A 168 8.72 0.08 8.34
C TYR A 168 7.44 0.90 8.32
N ALA A 169 6.62 0.81 9.36
CA ALA A 169 5.38 1.58 9.47
C ALA A 169 5.65 3.08 9.42
N ALA A 170 6.66 3.55 10.16
CA ALA A 170 7.09 4.95 10.14
C ALA A 170 7.58 5.39 8.75
N ALA A 171 8.37 4.57 8.08
CA ALA A 171 8.81 4.85 6.71
C ALA A 171 7.61 4.94 5.75
N ARG A 172 6.64 4.02 5.84
CA ARG A 172 5.42 4.05 5.01
C ARG A 172 4.60 5.33 5.24
N ALA A 173 4.42 5.75 6.50
CA ALA A 173 3.73 6.99 6.83
C ALA A 173 4.48 8.22 6.27
N ASN A 174 5.80 8.30 6.45
CA ASN A 174 6.61 9.37 5.89
C ASN A 174 6.49 9.45 4.36
N LEU A 175 6.63 8.32 3.67
CA LEU A 175 6.51 8.26 2.20
C LEU A 175 5.12 8.67 1.72
N THR A 176 4.06 8.28 2.43
CA THR A 176 2.68 8.70 2.12
C THR A 176 2.51 10.20 2.27
N ASN A 177 3.03 10.80 3.34
CA ASN A 177 2.98 12.24 3.57
C ASN A 177 3.80 13.02 2.53
N LEU A 178 5.00 12.53 2.15
CA LEU A 178 5.81 13.12 1.09
C LEU A 178 5.08 13.11 -0.27
N GLN A 179 4.49 11.97 -0.65
CA GLN A 179 3.70 11.86 -1.89
C GLN A 179 2.48 12.78 -1.89
N THR A 180 1.82 12.91 -0.74
CA THR A 180 0.67 13.79 -0.58
C THR A 180 1.07 15.25 -0.74
N ALA A 181 2.16 15.68 -0.10
CA ALA A 181 2.69 17.03 -0.24
C ALA A 181 3.04 17.36 -1.70
N GLN A 182 3.77 16.47 -2.39
CA GLN A 182 4.10 16.65 -3.80
C GLN A 182 2.86 16.81 -4.69
N ARG A 183 1.84 15.95 -4.49
CA ARG A 183 0.60 16.04 -5.28
C ARG A 183 -0.14 17.35 -5.05
N LEU A 184 -0.14 17.85 -3.82
CA LEU A 184 -0.80 19.11 -3.47
C LEU A 184 -0.01 20.32 -3.95
N ALA A 185 1.32 20.31 -3.84
CA ALA A 185 2.20 21.37 -4.32
C ALA A 185 2.17 21.47 -5.87
N ALA A 186 2.17 20.32 -6.57
CA ALA A 186 2.08 20.28 -8.03
C ALA A 186 0.65 20.53 -8.58
N GLY A 187 -0.35 20.53 -7.72
CA GLY A 187 -1.76 20.72 -8.10
C GLY A 187 -2.11 22.17 -8.43
N HIS A 188 -3.29 22.39 -9.02
CA HIS A 188 -3.78 23.72 -9.40
C HIS A 188 -4.66 24.37 -8.30
N ALA A 189 -4.70 23.80 -7.08
CA ALA A 189 -5.45 24.37 -5.98
C ALA A 189 -4.78 25.65 -5.45
N ALA A 190 -5.58 26.60 -4.96
CA ALA A 190 -5.03 27.75 -4.26
C ALA A 190 -4.19 27.30 -3.05
N PRO A 191 -3.11 28.02 -2.70
CA PRO A 191 -2.21 27.64 -1.60
C PRO A 191 -2.92 27.36 -0.29
N GLU A 192 -3.92 28.15 0.07
CA GLU A 192 -4.72 27.96 1.30
C GLU A 192 -5.51 26.64 1.26
N THR A 193 -6.05 26.31 0.10
CA THR A 193 -6.78 25.04 -0.12
C THR A 193 -5.81 23.84 -0.05
N ALA A 194 -4.65 23.94 -0.69
CA ALA A 194 -3.63 22.90 -0.63
C ALA A 194 -3.14 22.68 0.81
N SER A 195 -2.90 23.76 1.57
CA SER A 195 -2.52 23.70 2.97
C SER A 195 -3.60 23.08 3.87
N ALA A 196 -4.85 23.44 3.67
CA ALA A 196 -5.97 22.82 4.40
C ALA A 196 -6.09 21.33 4.07
N LEU A 197 -5.92 20.95 2.82
CA LEU A 197 -5.92 19.55 2.39
C LEU A 197 -4.74 18.76 2.97
N MET A 198 -3.53 19.34 3.00
CA MET A 198 -2.36 18.68 3.62
C MET A 198 -2.59 18.37 5.09
N LYS A 199 -3.15 19.33 5.86
CA LYS A 199 -3.49 19.13 7.27
C LYS A 199 -4.52 18.00 7.49
N ARG A 200 -5.48 17.86 6.59
CA ARG A 200 -6.50 16.79 6.65
C ARG A 200 -5.95 15.43 6.17
N ALA A 201 -5.08 15.45 5.17
CA ALA A 201 -4.53 14.24 4.54
C ALA A 201 -3.28 13.69 5.25
N TYR A 202 -2.69 14.45 6.17
CA TYR A 202 -1.51 14.02 6.91
C TYR A 202 -1.82 12.77 7.74
N VAL A 203 -1.08 11.69 7.48
CA VAL A 203 -1.24 10.42 8.20
C VAL A 203 -0.26 10.33 9.37
N PRO A 204 -0.69 9.78 10.52
CA PRO A 204 0.16 9.62 11.71
C PRO A 204 1.13 8.45 11.59
N GLY A 205 1.96 8.24 12.62
CA GLY A 205 2.88 7.10 12.73
C GLY A 205 4.23 7.31 12.03
N GLY A 206 4.43 8.42 11.32
CA GLY A 206 5.71 8.79 10.74
C GLY A 206 6.61 9.58 11.71
N THR A 207 7.87 9.78 11.32
CA THR A 207 8.85 10.59 12.06
C THR A 207 8.91 12.05 11.59
N LEU A 208 8.36 12.38 10.41
CA LEU A 208 8.34 13.73 9.87
C LEU A 208 7.15 14.49 10.43
N PRO A 209 7.36 15.60 11.17
CA PRO A 209 6.25 16.36 11.74
C PRO A 209 5.48 17.12 10.66
N LEU A 210 4.17 17.32 10.88
CA LEU A 210 3.30 18.03 9.93
C LEU A 210 3.85 19.42 9.53
N ALA A 211 4.47 20.15 10.47
CA ALA A 211 5.02 21.46 10.22
C ALA A 211 6.10 21.48 9.12
N LEU A 212 6.84 20.36 8.95
CA LEU A 212 7.86 20.22 7.93
C LEU A 212 7.33 20.41 6.50
N PHE A 213 6.06 20.08 6.28
CA PHE A 213 5.43 20.10 4.96
C PHE A 213 4.98 21.49 4.51
N PHE A 214 5.18 22.54 5.33
CA PHE A 214 4.81 23.91 5.00
C PHE A 214 6.03 24.84 4.94
N ALA A 215 6.07 25.70 3.93
CA ALA A 215 7.02 26.79 3.83
C ALA A 215 6.62 27.94 4.78
N GLU A 216 7.47 28.97 4.91
CA GLU A 216 7.22 30.13 5.79
C GLU A 216 5.97 30.92 5.40
N ASP A 217 5.64 30.95 4.10
CA ASP A 217 4.42 31.57 3.58
C ASP A 217 3.16 30.70 3.73
N GLY A 218 3.29 29.51 4.34
CA GLY A 218 2.22 28.56 4.56
C GLY A 218 1.86 27.69 3.35
N SER A 219 2.56 27.80 2.23
CA SER A 219 2.39 26.92 1.08
C SER A 219 2.91 25.52 1.37
N VAL A 220 2.39 24.50 0.65
CA VAL A 220 2.85 23.12 0.77
C VAL A 220 4.15 22.94 -0.01
N ARG A 221 5.19 22.40 0.63
CA ARG A 221 6.47 22.10 0.00
C ARG A 221 6.35 20.92 -0.98
N ASP A 222 6.96 21.06 -2.15
CA ASP A 222 7.21 19.98 -3.09
C ASP A 222 8.44 19.12 -2.69
N TYR A 223 8.81 18.14 -3.51
CA TYR A 223 9.97 17.28 -3.22
C TYR A 223 11.30 18.04 -3.19
N GLU A 224 11.47 19.09 -4.02
CA GLU A 224 12.70 19.87 -4.06
C GLU A 224 12.86 20.66 -2.75
N ALA A 225 11.85 21.42 -2.36
CA ALA A 225 11.84 22.17 -1.11
C ALA A 225 11.87 21.25 0.14
N LEU A 226 11.31 20.05 0.06
CA LEU A 226 11.41 19.07 1.15
C LEU A 226 12.81 18.48 1.25
N ALA A 227 13.47 18.18 0.13
CA ALA A 227 14.85 17.67 0.13
C ALA A 227 15.84 18.65 0.80
N ASP A 228 15.60 19.96 0.67
CA ASP A 228 16.45 21.00 1.28
C ASP A 228 16.34 21.07 2.80
N VAL A 229 15.19 20.69 3.37
CA VAL A 229 14.91 20.82 4.83
C VAL A 229 14.91 19.49 5.59
N LEU A 230 14.97 18.35 4.90
CA LEU A 230 15.03 17.04 5.53
C LEU A 230 16.39 16.84 6.23
N GLU A 231 16.35 16.47 7.51
CA GLU A 231 17.55 16.07 8.28
C GLU A 231 17.93 14.60 8.01
N ASP A 232 16.97 13.76 7.62
CA ASP A 232 17.21 12.36 7.26
C ASP A 232 17.91 12.24 5.91
N ASP A 233 19.19 11.90 5.92
CA ASP A 233 20.03 11.77 4.72
C ASP A 233 19.49 10.71 3.74
N ALA A 234 18.88 9.62 4.24
CA ALA A 234 18.36 8.56 3.38
C ALA A 234 17.09 9.03 2.65
N LEU A 235 16.20 9.73 3.33
CA LEU A 235 15.00 10.31 2.70
C LEU A 235 15.39 11.45 1.74
N ARG A 236 16.37 12.29 2.10
CA ARG A 236 16.90 13.35 1.22
C ARG A 236 17.46 12.75 -0.07
N ALA A 237 18.32 11.74 0.05
CA ALA A 237 18.88 11.03 -1.10
C ALA A 237 17.81 10.37 -1.97
N LEU A 238 16.75 9.82 -1.35
CA LEU A 238 15.62 9.24 -2.06
C LEU A 238 14.89 10.31 -2.90
N LEU A 239 14.55 11.48 -2.32
CA LEU A 239 13.88 12.55 -3.06
C LEU A 239 14.75 13.11 -4.19
N THR A 240 16.03 13.33 -3.93
CA THR A 240 16.99 13.77 -4.96
C THR A 240 17.02 12.79 -6.13
N LYS A 241 17.04 11.49 -5.85
CA LYS A 241 16.99 10.44 -6.88
C LYS A 241 15.67 10.48 -7.66
N VAL A 242 14.52 10.59 -6.98
CA VAL A 242 13.20 10.67 -7.64
C VAL A 242 13.12 11.87 -8.57
N LEU A 243 13.65 13.02 -8.16
CA LEU A 243 13.70 14.25 -8.99
C LEU A 243 14.59 14.06 -10.23
N SER A 244 15.74 13.38 -10.07
CA SER A 244 16.68 13.15 -11.19
C SER A 244 16.18 12.12 -12.19
N ASP A 245 15.56 11.05 -11.71
CA ASP A 245 15.19 9.90 -12.55
C ASP A 245 14.00 10.19 -13.47
N ARG A 246 13.19 11.21 -13.17
CA ARG A 246 11.96 11.59 -13.91
C ARG A 246 10.97 10.41 -14.09
N LYS A 247 11.07 9.39 -13.24
CA LYS A 247 10.19 8.22 -13.21
C LYS A 247 9.14 8.38 -12.10
N PRO A 248 7.99 7.65 -12.18
CA PRO A 248 7.04 7.62 -11.09
C PRO A 248 7.72 7.23 -9.76
N PRO A 249 7.46 7.91 -8.65
CA PRO A 249 8.18 7.72 -7.39
C PRO A 249 7.85 6.39 -6.70
N ASP A 250 6.72 5.75 -7.04
CA ASP A 250 6.22 4.58 -6.33
C ASP A 250 7.21 3.42 -6.26
N GLY A 251 7.90 3.12 -7.37
CA GLY A 251 8.93 2.08 -7.40
C GLY A 251 10.13 2.41 -6.52
N ALA A 252 10.59 3.66 -6.52
CA ALA A 252 11.70 4.12 -5.69
C ALA A 252 11.32 4.10 -4.20
N PHE A 253 10.10 4.47 -3.86
CA PHE A 253 9.56 4.46 -2.50
C PHE A 253 9.38 3.04 -1.97
N ASP A 254 8.82 2.14 -2.76
CA ASP A 254 8.72 0.73 -2.38
C ASP A 254 10.12 0.11 -2.19
N ASN A 255 11.06 0.37 -3.09
CA ASN A 255 12.43 -0.11 -2.97
C ASN A 255 13.16 0.46 -1.74
N TYR A 256 12.90 1.71 -1.36
CA TYR A 256 13.41 2.28 -0.11
C TYR A 256 12.89 1.48 1.10
N ALA A 257 11.59 1.20 1.16
CA ALA A 257 10.99 0.41 2.24
C ALA A 257 11.55 -1.03 2.28
N TYR A 258 11.74 -1.69 1.14
CA TYR A 258 12.31 -3.04 1.08
C TYR A 258 13.75 -3.11 1.56
N ARG A 259 14.58 -2.09 1.29
CA ARG A 259 15.97 -2.02 1.76
C ARG A 259 16.11 -2.06 3.28
N LEU A 260 15.10 -1.63 4.03
CA LEU A 260 15.09 -1.76 5.49
C LEU A 260 15.18 -3.21 5.97
N PHE A 261 14.91 -4.17 5.09
CA PHE A 261 14.88 -5.62 5.37
C PHE A 261 15.85 -6.43 4.51
N ALA A 262 16.72 -5.78 3.76
CA ALA A 262 17.63 -6.47 2.82
C ALA A 262 18.55 -7.51 3.49
N ASP A 263 18.82 -7.37 4.79
CA ASP A 263 19.62 -8.30 5.60
C ASP A 263 18.83 -9.54 6.05
N LEU A 264 17.49 -9.52 6.03
CA LEU A 264 16.66 -10.68 6.40
C LEU A 264 16.91 -11.90 5.52
N ARG A 265 17.38 -11.71 4.29
CA ARG A 265 17.78 -12.79 3.39
C ARG A 265 18.85 -13.73 3.96
N PHE A 266 19.56 -13.29 5.01
CA PHE A 266 20.58 -14.07 5.71
C PHE A 266 20.09 -14.66 7.05
N GLN A 267 18.86 -14.32 7.46
CA GLN A 267 18.21 -14.86 8.65
C GLN A 267 17.42 -16.12 8.31
N ALA A 268 17.54 -17.13 9.19
CA ALA A 268 16.76 -18.37 9.07
C ALA A 268 15.53 -18.40 9.99
N PHE A 269 15.50 -17.58 11.04
CA PHE A 269 14.46 -17.58 12.06
C PHE A 269 14.14 -16.15 12.50
N GLY A 270 12.91 -15.94 13.00
CA GLY A 270 12.44 -14.66 13.55
C GLY A 270 11.08 -14.29 13.04
N VAL A 271 10.40 -13.42 13.78
CA VAL A 271 9.06 -12.89 13.43
C VAL A 271 9.07 -12.06 12.15
N GLU A 272 10.24 -11.60 11.73
CA GLU A 272 10.38 -10.82 10.50
C GLU A 272 10.37 -11.68 9.23
N ILE A 273 10.56 -13.00 9.32
CA ILE A 273 10.60 -13.88 8.13
C ILE A 273 9.24 -14.00 7.44
N PRO A 274 8.11 -14.29 8.16
CA PRO A 274 6.78 -14.26 7.54
C PRO A 274 6.42 -12.87 7.00
N PHE A 275 6.80 -11.80 7.70
CA PHE A 275 6.64 -10.43 7.23
C PHE A 275 7.36 -10.19 5.89
N TRP A 276 8.65 -10.59 5.80
CA TRP A 276 9.44 -10.46 4.57
C TRP A 276 8.83 -11.25 3.41
N PHE A 277 8.32 -12.44 3.68
CA PHE A 277 7.61 -13.25 2.69
C PHE A 277 6.39 -12.50 2.12
N LEU A 278 5.55 -11.89 2.98
CA LEU A 278 4.40 -11.10 2.53
C LEU A 278 4.83 -9.89 1.71
N LEU A 279 5.88 -9.17 2.13
CA LEU A 279 6.41 -8.03 1.37
C LEU A 279 6.90 -8.43 -0.03
N ILE A 280 7.62 -9.56 -0.14
CA ILE A 280 8.07 -10.08 -1.43
C ILE A 280 6.86 -10.40 -2.31
N ARG A 281 5.87 -11.10 -1.77
CA ARG A 281 4.66 -11.45 -2.53
C ARG A 281 3.92 -10.23 -3.03
N GLU A 282 3.76 -9.22 -2.21
CA GLU A 282 3.18 -7.93 -2.64
C GLU A 282 4.00 -7.23 -3.72
N ALA A 283 5.32 -7.25 -3.62
CA ALA A 283 6.21 -6.67 -4.63
C ALA A 283 6.07 -7.40 -5.97
N GLU A 284 6.01 -8.73 -5.95
CA GLU A 284 5.80 -9.57 -7.15
C GLU A 284 4.45 -9.26 -7.80
N ILE A 285 3.37 -9.17 -7.01
CA ILE A 285 2.03 -8.79 -7.48
C ILE A 285 2.03 -7.40 -8.12
N LYS A 286 2.64 -6.41 -7.47
CA LYS A 286 2.78 -5.05 -8.03
C LYS A 286 3.57 -5.05 -9.35
N ASN A 287 4.60 -5.88 -9.45
CA ASN A 287 5.37 -6.03 -10.68
C ASN A 287 4.55 -6.70 -11.79
N CYS A 288 3.73 -7.71 -11.49
CA CYS A 288 2.82 -8.31 -12.47
C CYS A 288 1.84 -7.28 -13.05
N ARG A 289 1.23 -6.44 -12.20
CA ARG A 289 0.36 -5.34 -12.66
C ARG A 289 1.11 -4.30 -13.49
N LEU A 290 2.37 -3.99 -13.13
CA LEU A 290 3.22 -3.10 -13.91
C LEU A 290 3.55 -3.69 -15.29
N ILE A 291 3.85 -5.00 -15.35
CA ILE A 291 4.12 -5.71 -16.62
C ILE A 291 2.87 -5.69 -17.48
N GLU A 292 1.71 -6.00 -16.93
CA GLU A 292 0.42 -5.93 -17.64
C GLU A 292 0.19 -4.55 -18.25
N ALA A 293 0.32 -3.49 -17.44
CA ALA A 293 0.18 -2.11 -17.90
C ALA A 293 1.21 -1.78 -19.00
N GLY A 294 2.45 -2.26 -18.86
CA GLY A 294 3.49 -2.11 -19.87
C GLY A 294 3.16 -2.82 -21.18
N LEU A 295 2.60 -4.02 -21.12
CA LEU A 295 2.14 -4.79 -22.30
C LEU A 295 1.00 -4.04 -23.01
N TYR A 296 0.01 -3.53 -22.29
CA TYR A 296 -1.06 -2.71 -22.88
C TYR A 296 -0.53 -1.41 -23.50
N ALA A 297 0.50 -0.80 -22.92
CA ALA A 297 1.16 0.38 -23.47
C ALA A 297 2.13 0.09 -24.62
N GLY A 298 2.35 -1.18 -24.98
CA GLY A 298 3.28 -1.59 -26.04
C GLY A 298 4.76 -1.37 -25.69
N LEU A 299 5.11 -1.34 -24.41
CA LEU A 299 6.49 -1.15 -23.96
C LEU A 299 7.33 -2.42 -24.22
N LYS A 300 8.63 -2.20 -24.45
CA LYS A 300 9.58 -3.31 -24.59
C LYS A 300 9.93 -3.89 -23.19
N PRO A 301 10.36 -5.16 -23.12
CA PRO A 301 10.76 -5.79 -21.85
C PRO A 301 11.83 -5.01 -21.09
N GLU A 302 12.78 -4.40 -21.79
CA GLU A 302 13.83 -3.60 -21.17
C GLU A 302 13.24 -2.37 -20.45
N GLU A 303 12.28 -1.68 -21.09
CA GLU A 303 11.59 -0.52 -20.54
C GLU A 303 10.70 -0.90 -19.34
N ILE A 304 10.07 -2.08 -19.40
CA ILE A 304 9.28 -2.65 -18.29
C ILE A 304 10.21 -3.00 -17.12
N ARG A 305 11.33 -3.70 -17.41
CA ARG A 305 12.33 -4.12 -16.41
C ARG A 305 12.88 -2.94 -15.61
N GLU A 306 13.16 -1.83 -16.26
CA GLU A 306 13.65 -0.61 -15.59
C GLU A 306 12.68 -0.01 -14.58
N ARG A 307 11.40 -0.37 -14.66
CA ARG A 307 10.34 0.14 -13.77
C ARG A 307 9.97 -0.85 -12.67
N THR A 308 10.44 -2.11 -12.75
CA THR A 308 10.14 -3.14 -11.76
C THR A 308 10.80 -2.84 -10.42
N ARG A 309 10.16 -3.31 -9.36
CA ARG A 309 10.71 -3.32 -8.00
C ARG A 309 11.66 -4.50 -7.87
N VAL A 310 12.90 -4.24 -7.48
CA VAL A 310 13.95 -5.28 -7.46
C VAL A 310 14.75 -5.33 -6.17
N ASP A 311 14.61 -4.36 -5.26
CA ASP A 311 15.42 -4.27 -4.05
C ASP A 311 15.05 -5.30 -2.96
N TYR A 312 14.04 -6.15 -3.22
CA TYR A 312 13.70 -7.31 -2.40
C TYR A 312 14.41 -8.60 -2.85
N VAL A 313 15.15 -8.58 -3.95
CA VAL A 313 15.82 -9.74 -4.58
C VAL A 313 17.25 -9.90 -4.09
#